data_b293cbd2d522c0e79d93b4a68e1868ab
#
_entry.id   b293cbd2d522c0e79d93b4a68e1868ab
#
_cell.length_a   1.000
_cell.length_b   1.000
_cell.length_c   1.000
_cell.angle_alpha   90.00
_cell.angle_beta   90.00
_cell.angle_gamma   90.00
#
_symmetry.space_group_name_H-M   'P 1'
#
loop_
_entity.id
_entity.type
_entity.pdbx_description
1 polymer ?
#
loop_
_entity_poly.entity_id
_entity_poly.type
_entity_poly.pdbx_seq_one_letter_code
_entity_poly.pdbx_strand_id
1 'polypeptide(L)'
;METKLLSIQEKRSGSTEVLVEHPQGGVFVVGFNGVLPLNYQKEFSQAICTITDNFIKLEKDNYYNYVSQELLFNRFPMPLYAGQDRNTDRERIGHRIKELREEQNWDSKTLALKAGITPANMSRIEQGKYSPGLDILSRIASVLGMKLDFVKKGGEK
;
A
#
# COMPACT_ATOMS: atom_id res chain seq x y z
N MET A 1 -15.13 -14.97 0.45
CA MET A 1 -14.91 -13.57 0.81
C MET A 1 -14.42 -12.82 -0.40
N GLU A 2 -14.87 -11.61 -0.56
CA GLU A 2 -14.64 -10.88 -1.80
C GLU A 2 -13.96 -9.55 -1.57
N THR A 3 -13.15 -9.17 -2.54
CA THR A 3 -12.51 -7.84 -2.57
C THR A 3 -13.60 -6.78 -2.68
N LYS A 4 -13.45 -5.70 -1.92
CA LYS A 4 -14.40 -4.59 -1.93
C LYS A 4 -13.84 -3.41 -2.70
N LEU A 5 -14.71 -2.76 -3.46
CA LEU A 5 -14.38 -1.47 -4.05
C LEU A 5 -14.40 -0.42 -2.94
N LEU A 6 -13.30 0.29 -2.75
CA LEU A 6 -13.22 1.39 -1.81
C LEU A 6 -13.59 2.72 -2.47
N SER A 7 -12.99 3.00 -3.63
CA SER A 7 -13.27 4.26 -4.32
C SER A 7 -12.80 4.22 -5.77
N ILE A 8 -13.37 5.10 -6.56
CA ILE A 8 -12.89 5.44 -7.90
C ILE A 8 -12.70 6.95 -7.87
N GLN A 9 -11.47 7.42 -8.03
CA GLN A 9 -11.13 8.84 -7.88
C GLN A 9 -10.46 9.38 -9.12
N GLU A 10 -10.89 10.57 -9.54
CA GLU A 10 -10.20 11.30 -10.59
C GLU A 10 -9.10 12.14 -9.95
N LYS A 11 -7.90 12.04 -10.50
CA LYS A 11 -6.76 12.81 -10.03
C LYS A 11 -6.62 14.11 -10.82
N ARG A 12 -5.97 15.10 -10.23
CA ARG A 12 -5.71 16.37 -10.90
C ARG A 12 -4.92 16.21 -12.19
N SER A 13 -4.13 15.15 -12.27
CA SER A 13 -3.35 14.82 -13.47
C SER A 13 -4.20 14.37 -14.65
N GLY A 14 -5.50 14.17 -14.43
CA GLY A 14 -6.40 13.64 -15.45
C GLY A 14 -6.47 12.14 -15.48
N SER A 15 -5.83 11.47 -14.53
CA SER A 15 -5.91 10.01 -14.41
C SER A 15 -7.01 9.60 -13.44
N THR A 16 -7.38 8.32 -13.48
CA THR A 16 -8.37 7.75 -12.57
C THR A 16 -7.71 6.66 -11.75
N GLU A 17 -7.96 6.62 -10.44
CA GLU A 17 -7.50 5.55 -9.58
C GLU A 17 -8.67 4.76 -9.02
N VAL A 18 -8.58 3.44 -9.12
CA VAL A 18 -9.53 2.51 -8.51
C VAL A 18 -8.83 1.87 -7.32
N LEU A 19 -9.43 2.00 -6.13
CA LEU A 19 -8.91 1.38 -4.91
C LEU A 19 -9.83 0.25 -4.49
N VAL A 20 -9.23 -0.89 -4.20
CA VAL A 20 -9.96 -2.07 -3.74
C VAL A 20 -9.27 -2.66 -2.50
N GLU A 21 -10.05 -3.28 -1.64
CA GLU A 21 -9.53 -3.89 -0.41
C GLU A 21 -9.88 -5.36 -0.36
N HIS A 22 -8.87 -6.20 -0.16
CA HIS A 22 -9.09 -7.63 0.03
C HIS A 22 -9.46 -7.90 1.47
N PRO A 23 -10.43 -8.79 1.74
CA PRO A 23 -10.90 -9.06 3.12
C PRO A 23 -9.82 -9.55 4.07
N GLN A 24 -8.78 -10.17 3.54
CA GLN A 24 -7.66 -10.66 4.36
C GLN A 24 -6.56 -9.62 4.55
N GLY A 25 -6.86 -8.39 4.19
CA GLY A 25 -5.93 -7.28 4.32
C GLY A 25 -5.23 -6.95 3.01
N GLY A 26 -4.83 -5.73 2.90
CA GLY A 26 -4.16 -5.24 1.71
C GLY A 26 -5.11 -4.42 0.83
N VAL A 27 -4.67 -3.22 0.55
CA VAL A 27 -5.37 -2.31 -0.37
C VAL A 27 -4.56 -2.28 -1.65
N PHE A 28 -5.24 -2.43 -2.78
CA PHE A 28 -4.61 -2.39 -4.09
C PHE A 28 -5.13 -1.19 -4.87
N VAL A 29 -4.26 -0.60 -5.66
CA VAL A 29 -4.60 0.55 -6.50
C VAL A 29 -4.34 0.18 -7.96
N VAL A 30 -5.27 0.59 -8.83
CA VAL A 30 -5.12 0.44 -10.28
C VAL A 30 -5.34 1.83 -10.88
N GLY A 31 -4.34 2.37 -11.56
CA GLY A 31 -4.38 3.71 -12.13
C GLY A 31 -4.44 3.71 -13.64
N PHE A 32 -5.30 4.56 -14.18
CA PHE A 32 -5.54 4.67 -15.62
C PHE A 32 -5.31 6.07 -16.12
N ASN A 33 -4.97 6.21 -17.39
CA ASN A 33 -4.89 7.50 -18.06
C ASN A 33 -6.30 7.89 -18.51
N GLY A 34 -6.71 9.10 -18.14
CA GLY A 34 -8.02 9.61 -18.53
C GLY A 34 -9.10 9.26 -17.51
N VAL A 35 -10.33 9.61 -17.86
CA VAL A 35 -11.50 9.43 -17.00
C VAL A 35 -12.29 8.22 -17.48
N LEU A 36 -12.60 7.32 -16.56
CA LEU A 36 -13.43 6.16 -16.90
C LEU A 36 -14.88 6.61 -17.14
N PRO A 37 -15.49 6.16 -18.24
CA PRO A 37 -16.89 6.49 -18.49
C PRO A 37 -17.81 6.01 -17.35
N LEU A 38 -18.71 6.87 -16.93
CA LEU A 38 -19.64 6.55 -15.84
C LEU A 38 -20.49 5.33 -16.14
N ASN A 39 -20.85 5.15 -17.41
CA ASN A 39 -21.79 4.10 -17.79
C ASN A 39 -21.23 2.68 -17.63
N TYR A 40 -19.91 2.52 -17.44
CA TYR A 40 -19.44 1.17 -17.09
C TYR A 40 -18.45 1.12 -15.94
N GLN A 41 -18.48 2.13 -15.09
CA GLN A 41 -17.69 2.07 -13.85
C GLN A 41 -18.07 0.88 -13.00
N LYS A 42 -19.37 0.50 -13.00
CA LYS A 42 -19.83 -0.65 -12.24
C LYS A 42 -19.21 -1.95 -12.73
N GLU A 43 -19.27 -2.20 -14.04
CA GLU A 43 -18.69 -3.41 -14.62
C GLU A 43 -17.18 -3.44 -14.42
N PHE A 44 -16.56 -2.29 -14.62
CA PHE A 44 -15.13 -2.16 -14.46
C PHE A 44 -14.68 -2.45 -13.03
N SER A 45 -15.36 -1.85 -12.05
CA SER A 45 -15.01 -2.06 -10.64
C SER A 45 -15.24 -3.50 -10.21
N GLN A 46 -16.29 -4.15 -10.70
CA GLN A 46 -16.50 -5.56 -10.46
C GLN A 46 -15.39 -6.42 -11.06
N ALA A 47 -14.93 -6.07 -12.25
CA ALA A 47 -13.83 -6.78 -12.90
C ALA A 47 -12.55 -6.66 -12.06
N ILE A 48 -12.22 -5.46 -11.59
CA ILE A 48 -11.03 -5.25 -10.77
C ILE A 48 -11.13 -6.05 -9.46
N CYS A 49 -12.29 -6.07 -8.82
CA CYS A 49 -12.47 -6.85 -7.60
C CYS A 49 -12.27 -8.35 -7.86
N THR A 50 -12.83 -8.86 -8.94
CA THR A 50 -12.69 -10.28 -9.31
C THR A 50 -11.24 -10.63 -9.64
N ILE A 51 -10.57 -9.76 -10.39
CA ILE A 51 -9.16 -9.95 -10.76
C ILE A 51 -8.29 -9.98 -9.49
N THR A 52 -8.56 -9.07 -8.56
CA THR A 52 -7.81 -9.01 -7.30
C THR A 52 -8.04 -10.26 -6.45
N ASP A 53 -9.28 -10.73 -6.35
CA ASP A 53 -9.59 -11.99 -5.65
C ASP A 53 -8.80 -13.14 -6.24
N ASN A 54 -8.81 -13.26 -7.57
CA ASN A 54 -8.12 -14.35 -8.25
C ASN A 54 -6.60 -14.23 -8.12
N PHE A 55 -6.08 -13.00 -8.15
CA PHE A 55 -4.66 -12.77 -7.96
C PHE A 55 -4.19 -13.33 -6.62
N ILE A 56 -4.90 -13.01 -5.55
CA ILE A 56 -4.54 -13.44 -4.20
C ILE A 56 -4.78 -14.95 -4.04
N LYS A 57 -5.91 -15.44 -4.53
CA LYS A 57 -6.27 -16.85 -4.45
C LYS A 57 -5.28 -17.75 -5.17
N LEU A 58 -4.75 -17.31 -6.30
CA LEU A 58 -3.81 -18.07 -7.10
C LEU A 58 -2.35 -17.81 -6.71
N GLU A 59 -2.14 -16.97 -5.70
CA GLU A 59 -0.80 -16.64 -5.19
C GLU A 59 0.15 -16.14 -6.27
N LYS A 60 -0.35 -15.25 -7.12
CA LYS A 60 0.46 -14.64 -8.17
C LYS A 60 1.41 -13.58 -7.57
N ASP A 61 2.52 -13.34 -8.24
CA ASP A 61 3.56 -12.46 -7.72
C ASP A 61 3.50 -11.02 -8.21
N ASN A 62 3.11 -10.79 -9.45
CA ASN A 62 3.15 -9.46 -10.02
C ASN A 62 1.74 -8.98 -10.35
N TYR A 63 1.23 -8.13 -9.49
CA TYR A 63 -0.14 -7.63 -9.60
C TYR A 63 -0.33 -6.84 -10.91
N TYR A 64 0.64 -5.96 -11.25
CA TYR A 64 0.52 -5.15 -12.45
C TYR A 64 0.40 -6.04 -13.70
N ASN A 65 1.26 -7.03 -13.83
CA ASN A 65 1.21 -7.92 -14.98
C ASN A 65 -0.09 -8.72 -15.02
N TYR A 66 -0.50 -9.24 -13.87
CA TYR A 66 -1.72 -10.04 -13.81
C TYR A 66 -2.96 -9.23 -14.18
N VAL A 67 -3.11 -8.04 -13.57
CA VAL A 67 -4.22 -7.14 -13.87
C VAL A 67 -4.21 -6.73 -15.33
N SER A 68 -3.04 -6.38 -15.86
CA SER A 68 -2.91 -5.95 -17.26
C SER A 68 -3.38 -7.04 -18.22
N GLN A 69 -2.96 -8.28 -17.99
CA GLN A 69 -3.36 -9.39 -18.84
C GLN A 69 -4.87 -9.65 -18.77
N GLU A 70 -5.43 -9.62 -17.56
CA GLU A 70 -6.86 -9.87 -17.38
C GLU A 70 -7.71 -8.75 -17.96
N LEU A 71 -7.28 -7.51 -17.83
CA LEU A 71 -7.99 -6.37 -18.43
C LEU A 71 -7.94 -6.45 -19.95
N LEU A 72 -6.77 -6.75 -20.50
CA LEU A 72 -6.63 -6.89 -21.95
C LEU A 72 -7.54 -8.00 -22.49
N PHE A 73 -7.57 -9.14 -21.82
CA PHE A 73 -8.39 -10.27 -22.21
C PHE A 73 -9.87 -9.90 -22.23
N ASN A 74 -10.31 -9.07 -21.28
CA ASN A 74 -11.70 -8.64 -21.16
C ASN A 74 -12.00 -7.33 -21.88
N ARG A 75 -11.05 -6.84 -22.67
CA ARG A 75 -11.19 -5.63 -23.49
C ARG A 75 -11.43 -4.36 -22.69
N PHE A 76 -10.88 -4.30 -21.50
CA PHE A 76 -10.86 -3.08 -20.70
C PHE A 76 -9.59 -2.27 -20.97
N PRO A 77 -9.59 -1.00 -20.62
CA PRO A 77 -8.39 -0.17 -20.75
C PRO A 77 -7.23 -0.70 -19.93
N MET A 78 -6.02 -0.53 -20.45
CA MET A 78 -4.82 -0.97 -19.75
C MET A 78 -4.45 0.02 -18.64
N PRO A 79 -3.99 -0.45 -17.49
CA PRO A 79 -3.59 0.45 -16.43
C PRO A 79 -2.23 1.07 -16.70
N LEU A 80 -2.02 2.28 -16.17
CA LEU A 80 -0.71 2.90 -16.14
C LEU A 80 0.16 2.28 -15.06
N TYR A 81 -0.47 1.92 -13.94
CA TYR A 81 0.19 1.27 -12.83
C TYR A 81 -0.83 0.49 -12.01
N ALA A 82 -0.35 -0.51 -11.31
CA ALA A 82 -1.19 -1.28 -10.38
C ALA A 82 -0.29 -1.95 -9.36
N GLY A 83 -0.75 -2.04 -8.12
CA GLY A 83 0.02 -2.66 -7.05
C GLY A 83 -0.65 -2.44 -5.70
N GLN A 84 0.09 -2.78 -4.64
CA GLN A 84 -0.39 -2.46 -3.32
C GLN A 84 -0.33 -0.95 -3.10
N ASP A 85 -1.34 -0.43 -2.42
CA ASP A 85 -1.38 0.98 -2.12
C ASP A 85 -0.28 1.32 -1.12
N ARG A 86 0.53 2.32 -1.46
CA ARG A 86 1.67 2.74 -0.62
C ARG A 86 1.23 3.22 0.77
N ASN A 87 0.00 3.74 0.88
CA ASN A 87 -0.49 4.21 2.17
C ASN A 87 -0.66 3.06 3.16
N THR A 88 -1.03 1.87 2.68
CA THR A 88 -1.13 0.68 3.52
C THR A 88 0.21 0.34 4.15
N ASP A 89 1.29 0.37 3.35
CA ASP A 89 2.63 0.10 3.89
C ASP A 89 3.10 1.17 4.86
N ARG A 90 2.79 2.44 4.56
CA ARG A 90 3.13 3.53 5.48
C ARG A 90 2.48 3.35 6.85
N GLU A 91 1.20 3.01 6.84
CA GLU A 91 0.44 2.81 8.08
C GLU A 91 0.95 1.58 8.83
N ARG A 92 1.18 0.48 8.12
CA ARG A 92 1.68 -0.75 8.72
C ARG A 92 3.05 -0.55 9.35
N ILE A 93 3.97 0.08 8.62
CA ILE A 93 5.34 0.32 9.11
C ILE A 93 5.32 1.32 10.25
N GLY A 94 4.55 2.40 10.13
CA GLY A 94 4.41 3.40 11.18
C GLY A 94 3.89 2.80 12.48
N HIS A 95 2.87 1.97 12.37
CA HIS A 95 2.30 1.28 13.52
C HIS A 95 3.33 0.34 14.15
N ARG A 96 4.08 -0.39 13.33
CA ARG A 96 5.13 -1.30 13.82
C ARG A 96 6.23 -0.55 14.55
N ILE A 97 6.65 0.59 14.04
CA ILE A 97 7.64 1.44 14.71
C ILE A 97 7.12 1.86 16.09
N LYS A 98 5.86 2.28 16.14
CA LYS A 98 5.24 2.70 17.39
C LYS A 98 5.21 1.57 18.40
N GLU A 99 4.82 0.35 17.98
CA GLU A 99 4.82 -0.81 18.86
C GLU A 99 6.21 -1.10 19.43
N LEU A 100 7.22 -1.12 18.58
CA LEU A 100 8.58 -1.41 19.01
C LEU A 100 9.11 -0.33 19.96
N ARG A 101 8.76 0.92 19.71
CA ARG A 101 9.11 2.03 20.59
C ARG A 101 8.47 1.86 21.96
N GLU A 102 7.19 1.53 21.99
CA GLU A 102 6.45 1.35 23.24
C GLU A 102 6.98 0.16 24.06
N GLU A 103 7.48 -0.86 23.40
CA GLU A 103 8.15 -1.99 24.08
C GLU A 103 9.39 -1.53 24.83
N GLN A 104 10.04 -0.46 24.37
CA GLN A 104 11.21 0.10 25.04
C GLN A 104 10.83 1.12 26.11
N ASN A 105 9.54 1.40 26.27
CA ASN A 105 9.04 2.44 27.17
C ASN A 105 9.53 3.84 26.78
N TRP A 106 9.72 4.08 25.49
CA TRP A 106 10.13 5.39 24.98
C TRP A 106 8.93 6.15 24.43
N ASP A 107 8.96 7.47 24.58
CA ASP A 107 7.99 8.30 23.87
C ASP A 107 8.53 8.61 22.47
N SER A 108 7.69 9.23 21.65
CA SER A 108 8.04 9.55 20.26
C SER A 108 9.22 10.51 20.17
N LYS A 109 9.31 11.47 21.09
CA LYS A 109 10.44 12.42 21.13
C LYS A 109 11.76 11.72 21.40
N THR A 110 11.76 10.76 22.31
CA THR A 110 12.97 9.99 22.65
C THR A 110 13.46 9.21 21.43
N LEU A 111 12.55 8.55 20.73
CA LEU A 111 12.93 7.80 19.52
C LEU A 111 13.45 8.76 18.44
N ALA A 112 12.79 9.90 18.26
CA ALA A 112 13.21 10.89 17.28
C ALA A 112 14.64 11.37 17.56
N LEU A 113 14.91 11.70 18.82
CA LEU A 113 16.23 12.16 19.23
C LEU A 113 17.29 11.10 18.95
N LYS A 114 17.03 9.85 19.32
CA LYS A 114 17.98 8.76 19.13
C LYS A 114 18.23 8.47 17.64
N ALA A 115 17.21 8.64 16.80
CA ALA A 115 17.33 8.40 15.36
C ALA A 115 17.83 9.62 14.59
N GLY A 116 17.97 10.76 15.25
CA GLY A 116 18.47 11.98 14.61
C GLY A 116 17.47 12.63 13.67
N ILE A 117 16.17 12.54 13.99
CA ILE A 117 15.12 13.19 13.21
C ILE A 117 14.25 14.07 14.12
N THR A 118 13.47 14.96 13.49
CA THR A 118 12.63 15.86 14.29
C THR A 118 11.45 15.11 14.87
N PRO A 119 10.96 15.51 16.06
CA PRO A 119 9.76 14.91 16.63
C PRO A 119 8.55 15.00 15.72
N ALA A 120 8.40 16.10 14.98
CA ALA A 120 7.29 16.26 14.04
C ALA A 120 7.34 15.21 12.93
N ASN A 121 8.53 14.94 12.37
CA ASN A 121 8.68 13.93 11.33
C ASN A 121 8.45 12.54 11.90
N MET A 122 8.96 12.24 13.10
CA MET A 122 8.70 10.95 13.73
C MET A 122 7.21 10.72 13.93
N SER A 123 6.49 11.73 14.38
CA SER A 123 5.05 11.62 14.58
C SER A 123 4.33 11.29 13.25
N ARG A 124 4.72 11.96 12.17
CA ARG A 124 4.14 11.70 10.85
C ARG A 124 4.45 10.29 10.36
N ILE A 125 5.66 9.81 10.62
CA ILE A 125 6.05 8.44 10.24
C ILE A 125 5.17 7.43 10.98
N GLU A 126 5.01 7.60 12.29
CA GLU A 126 4.20 6.67 13.09
C GLU A 126 2.73 6.68 12.71
N GLN A 127 2.24 7.83 12.21
CA GLN A 127 0.86 7.95 11.77
C GLN A 127 0.64 7.50 10.31
N GLY A 128 1.70 7.11 9.62
CA GLY A 128 1.58 6.70 8.23
C GLY A 128 1.39 7.85 7.25
N LYS A 129 1.68 9.08 7.68
CA LYS A 129 1.48 10.28 6.85
C LYS A 129 2.71 10.71 6.10
N TYR A 130 3.83 10.06 6.34
CA TYR A 130 5.10 10.42 5.71
C TYR A 130 5.84 9.15 5.34
N SER A 131 6.45 9.15 4.18
CA SER A 131 7.25 8.02 3.70
C SER A 131 8.72 8.33 3.91
N PRO A 132 9.34 7.77 4.95
CA PRO A 132 10.77 8.03 5.19
C PRO A 132 11.61 7.36 4.12
N GLY A 133 12.73 8.01 3.77
CA GLY A 133 13.71 7.39 2.91
C GLY A 133 14.42 6.25 3.61
N LEU A 134 15.16 5.48 2.85
CA LEU A 134 15.85 4.30 3.37
C LEU A 134 16.81 4.64 4.50
N ASP A 135 17.55 5.74 4.38
CA ASP A 135 18.53 6.13 5.40
C ASP A 135 17.86 6.43 6.74
N ILE A 136 16.75 7.16 6.71
CA ILE A 136 15.99 7.49 7.91
C ILE A 136 15.40 6.22 8.52
N LEU A 137 14.81 5.37 7.69
CA LEU A 137 14.20 4.14 8.15
C LEU A 137 15.23 3.20 8.76
N SER A 138 16.44 3.13 8.15
CA SER A 138 17.55 2.33 8.70
C SER A 138 17.99 2.83 10.07
N ARG A 139 18.05 4.15 10.26
CA ARG A 139 18.42 4.71 11.56
C ARG A 139 17.39 4.38 12.64
N ILE A 140 16.11 4.48 12.28
CA ILE A 140 15.02 4.12 13.19
C ILE A 140 15.14 2.63 13.57
N ALA A 141 15.31 1.78 12.58
CA ALA A 141 15.45 0.35 12.80
C ALA A 141 16.63 0.04 13.72
N SER A 142 17.76 0.65 13.45
CA SER A 142 18.98 0.43 14.25
C SER A 142 18.78 0.80 15.72
N VAL A 143 18.15 1.95 15.98
CA VAL A 143 17.87 2.40 17.34
C VAL A 143 16.93 1.42 18.07
N LEU A 144 16.02 0.81 17.33
CA LEU A 144 15.07 -0.16 17.88
C LEU A 144 15.66 -1.58 17.99
N GLY A 145 16.93 -1.75 17.63
CA GLY A 145 17.56 -3.08 17.67
C GLY A 145 17.13 -3.98 16.53
N MET A 146 16.66 -3.40 15.44
CA MET A 146 16.16 -4.13 14.27
C MET A 146 17.03 -3.83 13.06
N LYS A 147 16.82 -4.58 11.99
CA LYS A 147 17.44 -4.29 10.70
C LYS A 147 16.37 -4.35 9.62
N LEU A 148 16.60 -3.61 8.55
CA LEU A 148 15.70 -3.66 7.38
C LEU A 148 16.08 -4.84 6.51
N ASP A 149 15.07 -5.51 5.97
CA ASP A 149 15.30 -6.66 5.09
C ASP A 149 14.05 -6.93 4.27
N PHE A 150 14.21 -7.72 3.22
CA PHE A 150 13.09 -8.26 2.46
C PHE A 150 12.74 -9.64 3.02
N VAL A 151 11.47 -9.87 3.27
CA VAL A 151 11.00 -11.17 3.74
C VAL A 151 9.95 -11.70 2.77
N LYS A 152 9.87 -13.01 2.64
CA LYS A 152 8.89 -13.62 1.75
C LYS A 152 7.49 -13.43 2.31
N LYS A 153 6.52 -13.18 1.44
CA LYS A 153 5.13 -13.09 1.84
C LYS A 153 4.70 -14.41 2.48
N GLY A 154 3.96 -14.27 3.58
CA GLY A 154 3.47 -15.43 4.31
C GLY A 154 4.49 -16.08 5.19
N GLY A 155 5.72 -15.67 5.11
CA GLY A 155 6.77 -16.10 6.01
C GLY A 155 6.64 -15.30 7.26
N GLU A 156 6.59 -15.75 8.32
CA GLU A 156 6.40 -15.01 9.37
C GLU A 156 7.32 -14.78 10.21
N LYS A 157 7.59 -14.27 10.49
CA LYS A 157 8.14 -13.67 11.21
C LYS A 157 9.08 -13.89 11.92
#